data_bbc93fa79fa32a0633eba4fa53bc7d8c
#
_entry.id   bbc93fa79fa32a0633eba4fa53bc7d8c
#
_cell.length_a   1.000
_cell.length_b   1.000
_cell.length_c   1.000
_cell.angle_alpha   90.00
_cell.angle_beta   90.00
_cell.angle_gamma   90.00
#
_symmetry.space_group_name_H-M   'P 1'
#
loop_
_entity.id
_entity.type
_entity.pdbx_description
1 polymer ?
#
loop_
_entity_poly.entity_id
_entity_poly.type
_entity_poly.pdbx_seq_one_letter_code
_entity_poly.pdbx_strand_id
1 'polypeptide(L)' 'MTSIRSPQQLGRALRAARMQLGLTQPQSALAAGAGVRFIVDLEAGKPTLRLDNALRAI' A
#
# COMPACT_ATOMS: atom_id res chain seq x y z
N MET A 1 15.07 2.78 -12.15
CA MET A 1 13.75 2.37 -11.66
C MET A 1 13.91 1.55 -10.38
N THR A 2 13.18 1.90 -9.34
CA THR A 2 13.33 1.23 -8.06
C THR A 2 12.47 -0.03 -8.01
N SER A 3 13.09 -1.17 -7.73
CA SER A 3 12.35 -2.41 -7.52
C SER A 3 11.78 -2.43 -6.11
N ILE A 4 10.51 -2.78 -6.00
CA ILE A 4 9.87 -2.97 -4.70
C ILE A 4 10.07 -4.41 -4.29
N ARG A 5 10.86 -4.65 -3.23
CA ARG A 5 11.23 -5.98 -2.77
C ARG A 5 10.75 -6.33 -1.38
N SER A 6 10.18 -5.37 -0.66
CA SER A 6 9.73 -5.61 0.70
C SER A 6 8.42 -4.89 0.96
N PRO A 7 7.64 -5.37 1.95
CA PRO A 7 6.42 -4.67 2.36
C PRO A 7 6.68 -3.23 2.80
N GLN A 8 7.82 -2.98 3.43
CA GLN A 8 8.18 -1.65 3.89
C GLN A 8 8.40 -0.69 2.70
N GLN A 9 9.08 -1.15 1.67
CA GLN A 9 9.29 -0.35 0.47
C GLN A 9 7.99 -0.05 -0.23
N LEU A 10 7.12 -1.05 -0.36
CA LEU A 10 5.80 -0.88 -0.96
C LEU A 10 4.97 0.11 -0.17
N GLY A 11 4.95 -0.01 1.15
CA GLY A 11 4.19 0.89 2.01
C GLY A 11 4.63 2.34 1.86
N ARG A 12 5.94 2.58 1.82
CA ARG A 12 6.47 3.93 1.64
C ARG A 12 6.12 4.50 0.26
N ALA A 13 6.22 3.69 -0.77
CA ALA A 13 5.89 4.11 -2.13
C ALA A 13 4.41 4.47 -2.25
N LEU A 14 3.53 3.67 -1.66
CA LEU A 14 2.09 3.93 -1.67
C LEU A 14 1.74 5.20 -0.91
N ARG A 15 2.36 5.40 0.25
CA ARG A 15 2.13 6.61 1.04
C ARG A 15 2.58 7.84 0.27
N ALA A 16 3.74 7.79 -0.35
CA ALA A 16 4.26 8.92 -1.12
C ALA A 16 3.34 9.25 -2.29
N ALA A 17 2.86 8.24 -3.02
CA ALA A 17 1.94 8.43 -4.13
C ALA A 17 0.62 9.04 -3.64
N ARG A 18 0.09 8.52 -2.51
CA ARG A 18 -1.14 9.03 -1.92
C ARG A 18 -1.00 10.50 -1.56
N MET A 19 0.11 10.86 -0.92
CA MET A 19 0.36 12.25 -0.51
C MET A 19 0.52 13.17 -1.71
N GLN A 20 1.16 12.72 -2.78
CA GLN A 20 1.26 13.49 -4.01
C GLN A 20 -0.09 13.77 -4.64
N LEU A 21 -1.02 12.84 -4.53
CA LEU A 21 -2.38 12.99 -5.04
C LEU A 21 -3.28 13.80 -4.10
N GLY A 22 -2.77 14.15 -2.92
CA GLY A 22 -3.54 14.89 -1.92
C GLY A 22 -4.67 14.07 -1.29
N LEU A 23 -4.52 12.76 -1.24
CA LEU A 23 -5.54 11.86 -0.71
C LEU A 23 -5.29 11.51 0.75
N THR A 24 -6.37 11.42 1.52
CA THR A 24 -6.32 10.82 2.85
C THR A 24 -6.33 9.29 2.73
N GLN A 25 -6.03 8.60 3.83
CA GLN A 25 -6.12 7.13 3.82
C GLN A 25 -7.54 6.63 3.50
N PRO A 26 -8.62 7.19 4.09
CA PRO A 26 -9.98 6.79 3.69
C PRO A 26 -10.27 7.04 2.21
N GLN A 27 -9.83 8.17 1.66
CA GLN A 27 -10.04 8.46 0.24
C GLN A 27 -9.30 7.48 -0.64
N SER A 28 -8.08 7.12 -0.28
CA SER A 28 -7.29 6.14 -1.00
C SER A 28 -7.95 4.76 -0.96
N ALA A 29 -8.47 4.38 0.20
CA ALA A 29 -9.17 3.11 0.36
C ALA A 29 -10.40 3.04 -0.52
N LEU A 30 -11.18 4.11 -0.56
CA LEU A 30 -12.37 4.19 -1.41
C LEU A 30 -12.01 4.06 -2.89
N ALA A 31 -10.98 4.77 -3.33
CA ALA A 31 -10.54 4.73 -4.71
C ALA A 31 -10.03 3.34 -5.12
N ALA A 32 -9.39 2.63 -4.19
CA ALA A 32 -8.85 1.29 -4.43
C ALA A 32 -9.89 0.18 -4.24
N GLY A 33 -11.07 0.49 -3.73
CA GLY A 33 -12.07 -0.52 -3.39
C GLY A 33 -11.64 -1.40 -2.22
N ALA A 34 -10.87 -0.85 -1.28
CA ALA A 34 -10.32 -1.59 -0.14
C ALA A 34 -10.77 -0.95 1.17
N GLY A 35 -10.57 -1.67 2.28
CA GLY A 35 -10.85 -1.12 3.60
C GLY A 35 -9.74 -0.17 4.06
N VAL A 36 -10.09 0.82 4.90
CA VAL A 36 -9.12 1.77 5.45
C VAL A 36 -8.03 1.03 6.23
N ARG A 37 -8.42 0.02 7.01
CA ARG A 37 -7.45 -0.76 7.78
C ARG A 37 -6.40 -1.41 6.90
N PHE A 38 -6.81 -1.90 5.74
CA PHE A 38 -5.89 -2.49 4.77
C PHE A 38 -4.87 -1.45 4.30
N ILE A 39 -5.32 -0.22 4.00
CA ILE A 39 -4.42 0.86 3.57
C ILE A 39 -3.45 1.23 4.70
N VAL A 40 -3.94 1.34 5.93
CA VAL A 40 -3.11 1.66 7.10
C VAL A 40 -2.00 0.62 7.27
N ASP A 41 -2.37 -0.66 7.24
CA ASP A 41 -1.40 -1.74 7.41
C ASP A 41 -0.41 -1.79 6.25
N LEU A 42 -0.89 -1.56 5.04
CA LEU A 42 -0.07 -1.56 3.83
C LEU A 42 1.00 -0.45 3.90
N GLU A 43 0.59 0.77 4.27
CA GLU A 43 1.51 1.90 4.38
C GLU A 43 2.49 1.74 5.55
N ALA A 44 2.07 1.02 6.59
CA ALA A 44 2.94 0.73 7.73
C ALA A 44 3.96 -0.38 7.42
N GLY A 45 3.84 -1.03 6.27
CA GLY A 45 4.75 -2.09 5.87
C GLY A 45 4.48 -3.41 6.56
N LYS A 46 3.28 -3.59 7.11
CA LYS A 46 2.93 -4.86 7.76
C LYS A 46 2.66 -5.93 6.71
N PRO A 47 3.24 -7.13 6.85
CA PRO A 47 2.92 -8.24 5.97
C PRO A 47 1.45 -8.64 6.15
N THR A 48 0.73 -8.79 5.05
CA THR A 48 -0.64 -9.29 5.05
C THR A 48 -0.72 -10.47 4.09
N LEU A 49 -1.71 -11.34 4.27
CA LEU A 49 -1.89 -12.47 3.37
C LEU A 49 -2.11 -12.00 1.93
N ARG A 50 -2.84 -10.92 1.75
CA ARG A 50 -3.10 -10.37 0.41
C ARG A 50 -1.83 -9.81 -0.22
N LEU A 51 -1.01 -9.13 0.57
CA LEU A 51 0.25 -8.58 0.11
C LEU A 51 1.24 -9.70 -0.22
N ASP A 52 1.33 -10.73 0.62
CA ASP A 52 2.20 -11.87 0.37
C ASP A 52 1.83 -12.55 -0.95
N ASN A 53 0.54 -12.73 -1.20
CA ASN A 53 0.07 -13.33 -2.46
C ASN A 53 0.42 -12.44 -3.65
N ALA A 54 0.27 -11.14 -3.53
CA ALA A 54 0.61 -10.22 -4.60
C ALA A 54 2.09 -10.26 -4.92
N LEU A 55 2.93 -10.30 -3.89
CA LEU A 55 4.38 -10.37 -4.06
C LEU A 55 4.82 -11.69 -4.68
N ARG A 56 4.13 -12.78 -4.39
CA ARG A 56 4.42 -14.08 -4.99
C ARG A 56 4.06 -14.13 -6.47
N ALA A 57 3.04 -13.38 -6.87
CA ALA A 57 2.59 -13.36 -8.27
C ALA A 57 3.57 -12.60 -9.17
N ILE A 58 4.43 -11.84 -8.59
CA ILE A 58 5.45 -11.10 -9.31
C ILE A 58 6.72 -11.94 -9.42
#